data_74d01512531598d322ad0d05ec78e608
#
_entry.id   74d01512531598d322ad0d05ec78e608
#
_cell.length_a   1.000
_cell.length_b   1.000
_cell.length_c   1.000
_cell.angle_alpha   90.00
_cell.angle_beta   90.00
_cell.angle_gamma   90.00
#
_symmetry.space_group_name_H-M   'P 1'
#
loop_
_entity.id
_entity.type
_entity.pdbx_description
1 polymer ?
#
loop_
_entity_poly.entity_id
_entity_poly.type
_entity_poly.pdbx_seq_one_letter_code
_entity_poly.pdbx_strand_id
1 'polypeptide(L)'
;MPFLERTAGGKRIFKDSDLDSLKIIECLKASGMPIKEIKHFIEWCSEGDATLQIRYNMFLERKASVEAQMEELKKTMEVIEHKCHYYKTALESGTEDIHKN
;
A
#
# COMPACT_ATOMS: atom_id res chain seq x y z
N MET A 1 -19.08 -13.39 1.23
CA MET A 1 -19.34 -12.85 1.45
C MET A 1 -19.44 -12.29 1.55
N PRO A 2 -19.25 -12.22 1.04
CA PRO A 2 -19.28 -11.50 1.05
C PRO A 2 -19.70 -10.78 1.17
N PHE A 3 -19.22 -10.28 1.18
CA PHE A 3 -19.65 -9.53 1.43
C PHE A 3 -20.76 -9.55 1.63
N LEU A 4 -21.16 -10.05 1.55
CA LEU A 4 -22.16 -9.80 1.98
C LEU A 4 -23.15 -9.84 2.25
N GLU A 5 -23.38 -10.02 2.28
CA GLU A 5 -24.18 -10.04 2.87
C GLU A 5 -25.16 -10.01 2.88
N ARG A 6 -25.72 -10.31 2.64
CA ARG A 6 -26.53 -10.16 2.95
C ARG A 6 -27.38 -9.98 3.37
N THR A 7 -27.40 -10.11 3.17
CA THR A 7 -27.99 -9.75 3.82
C THR A 7 -28.65 -9.57 4.02
N ALA A 8 -28.93 -9.65 3.98
CA ALA A 8 -29.24 -9.16 4.31
C ALA A 8 -29.52 -8.80 4.20
N GLY A 9 -29.33 -9.01 3.94
CA GLY A 9 -29.13 -8.32 3.96
C GLY A 9 -29.01 -7.86 3.56
N GLY A 10 -28.60 -7.94 3.42
CA GLY A 10 -28.00 -7.25 3.34
C GLY A 10 -27.92 -6.69 3.14
N LYS A 11 -27.83 -6.37 3.26
CA LYS A 11 -27.35 -5.72 3.29
C LYS A 11 -26.93 -5.46 3.96
N ARG A 12 -26.71 -5.61 4.50
CA ARG A 12 -25.97 -5.31 5.13
C ARG A 12 -25.01 -5.37 5.15
N ILE A 13 -24.89 -5.86 4.96
CA ILE A 13 -23.53 -5.97 4.86
C ILE A 13 -22.86 -4.85 5.20
N PHE A 14 -23.60 -3.95 5.39
CA PHE A 14 -22.93 -2.92 5.00
C PHE A 14 -22.41 -2.09 6.07
N LYS A 15 -22.53 -2.31 7.29
CA LYS A 15 -21.93 -1.54 8.30
C LYS A 15 -20.47 -1.76 8.39
N ASP A 16 -20.03 -2.97 8.32
CA ASP A 16 -18.60 -3.24 8.30
C ASP A 16 -18.00 -2.71 7.04
N SER A 17 -18.75 -2.71 5.95
CA SER A 17 -18.19 -2.25 4.70
C SER A 17 -17.95 -0.76 4.67
N ASP A 18 -18.66 0.03 5.48
CA ASP A 18 -18.37 1.45 5.55
C ASP A 18 -16.99 1.70 6.15
N LEU A 19 -16.67 1.01 7.24
CA LEU A 19 -15.35 1.13 7.84
C LEU A 19 -14.27 0.57 6.93
N ASP A 20 -14.57 -0.56 6.31
CA ASP A 20 -13.62 -1.17 5.39
C ASP A 20 -13.36 -0.27 4.19
N SER A 21 -14.39 0.42 3.74
CA SER A 21 -14.23 1.33 2.60
C SER A 21 -13.26 2.45 2.92
N LEU A 22 -13.33 3.00 4.13
CA LEU A 22 -12.40 4.06 4.52
C LEU A 22 -10.98 3.53 4.56
N LYS A 23 -10.78 2.33 5.12
CA LYS A 23 -9.45 1.74 5.16
C LYS A 23 -8.91 1.47 3.77
N ILE A 24 -9.77 1.01 2.87
CA ILE A 24 -9.36 0.73 1.51
C ILE A 24 -8.96 2.02 0.80
N ILE A 25 -9.73 3.08 0.98
CA ILE A 25 -9.40 4.37 0.36
C ILE A 25 -8.06 4.88 0.87
N GLU A 26 -7.83 4.77 2.18
CA GLU A 26 -6.55 5.19 2.73
C GLU A 26 -5.40 4.36 2.16
N CYS A 27 -5.66 3.07 2.02
CA CYS A 27 -4.67 2.16 1.44
C CYS A 27 -4.33 2.54 0.00
N LEU A 28 -5.35 2.85 -0.80
CA LEU A 28 -5.12 3.24 -2.19
C LEU A 28 -4.34 4.53 -2.28
N LYS A 29 -4.64 5.49 -1.40
CA LYS A 29 -3.88 6.72 -1.34
C LYS A 29 -2.42 6.44 -1.00
N ALA A 30 -2.21 5.59 -0.01
CA ALA A 30 -0.86 5.26 0.42
C ALA A 30 -0.07 4.56 -0.68
N SER A 31 -0.75 3.82 -1.55
CA SER A 31 -0.09 3.14 -2.66
C SER A 31 0.26 4.08 -3.81
N GLY A 32 -0.16 5.34 -3.71
CA GLY A 32 0.14 6.33 -4.74
C GLY A 32 -0.91 6.45 -5.83
N MET A 33 -2.10 5.89 -5.60
CA MET A 33 -3.15 5.98 -6.60
C MET A 33 -3.69 7.42 -6.69
N PRO A 34 -3.79 8.00 -7.90
CA PRO A 34 -4.37 9.33 -8.04
C PRO A 34 -5.82 9.38 -7.58
N ILE A 35 -6.22 10.51 -7.06
CA ILE A 35 -7.58 10.69 -6.57
C ILE A 35 -8.62 10.39 -7.64
N LYS A 36 -8.34 10.75 -8.88
CA LYS A 36 -9.24 10.48 -9.98
C LYS A 36 -9.55 8.98 -10.10
N GLU A 37 -8.50 8.17 -9.96
CA GLU A 37 -8.69 6.72 -10.07
C GLU A 37 -9.41 6.17 -8.85
N ILE A 38 -9.19 6.76 -7.68
CA ILE A 38 -9.90 6.34 -6.49
C ILE A 38 -11.40 6.60 -6.66
N LYS A 39 -11.75 7.73 -7.27
CA LYS A 39 -13.15 8.03 -7.54
C LYS A 39 -13.77 7.00 -8.48
N HIS A 40 -13.01 6.57 -9.49
CA HIS A 40 -13.51 5.52 -10.38
C HIS A 40 -13.79 4.23 -9.62
N PHE A 41 -12.89 3.88 -8.71
CA PHE A 41 -13.10 2.69 -7.88
C PHE A 41 -14.39 2.79 -7.09
N ILE A 42 -14.62 3.96 -6.48
CA ILE A 42 -15.85 4.18 -5.71
C ILE A 42 -17.08 4.02 -6.59
N GLU A 43 -17.01 4.57 -7.80
CA GLU A 43 -18.12 4.44 -8.75
C GLU A 43 -18.37 2.97 -9.11
N TRP A 44 -17.31 2.24 -9.35
CA TRP A 44 -17.43 0.81 -9.67
C TRP A 44 -18.10 0.05 -8.53
N CYS A 45 -17.74 0.38 -7.30
CA CYS A 45 -18.36 -0.26 -6.15
C CYS A 45 -19.86 0.00 -6.11
N SER A 46 -20.28 1.21 -6.45
CA SER A 46 -21.69 1.54 -6.43
C SER A 46 -22.46 0.86 -7.56
N GLU A 47 -21.77 0.47 -8.63
CA GLU A 47 -22.40 -0.25 -9.73
C GLU A 47 -22.61 -1.72 -9.43
N GLY A 48 -21.94 -2.23 -8.41
CA GLY A 48 -22.17 -3.58 -7.96
C GLY A 48 -21.36 -4.66 -8.68
N ASP A 49 -21.90 -5.86 -8.67
CA ASP A 49 -21.15 -7.03 -9.11
C ASP A 49 -20.67 -6.99 -10.56
N ALA A 50 -21.32 -6.19 -11.39
CA ALA A 50 -20.87 -6.09 -12.79
C ALA A 50 -19.45 -5.56 -12.92
N THR A 51 -18.93 -4.90 -11.88
CA THR A 51 -17.60 -4.32 -11.92
C THR A 51 -16.56 -5.14 -11.15
N LEU A 52 -16.90 -6.35 -10.71
CA LEU A 52 -15.96 -7.15 -9.93
C LEU A 52 -14.65 -7.41 -10.66
N GLN A 53 -14.72 -7.74 -11.94
CA GLN A 53 -13.50 -8.04 -12.70
C GLN A 53 -12.62 -6.80 -12.80
N ILE A 54 -13.21 -5.66 -13.07
CA ILE A 54 -12.45 -4.41 -13.18
C ILE A 54 -11.79 -4.07 -11.85
N ARG A 55 -12.55 -4.24 -10.76
CA ARG A 55 -12.00 -3.94 -9.44
C ARG A 55 -10.86 -4.89 -9.09
N TYR A 56 -11.02 -6.16 -9.41
CA TYR A 56 -9.96 -7.13 -9.16
C TYR A 56 -8.70 -6.77 -9.94
N ASN A 57 -8.86 -6.46 -11.24
CA ASN A 57 -7.72 -6.07 -12.05
C ASN A 57 -7.02 -4.82 -11.50
N MET A 58 -7.81 -3.88 -11.00
CA MET A 58 -7.24 -2.68 -10.41
C MET A 58 -6.37 -3.00 -9.21
N PHE A 59 -6.85 -3.91 -8.35
CA PHE A 59 -6.05 -4.29 -7.18
C PHE A 59 -4.82 -5.09 -7.56
N LEU A 60 -4.89 -5.89 -8.62
CA LEU A 60 -3.68 -6.57 -9.10
C LEU A 60 -2.63 -5.57 -9.54
N GLU A 61 -3.05 -4.51 -10.23
CA GLU A 61 -2.11 -3.48 -10.65
C GLU A 61 -1.54 -2.72 -9.47
N ARG A 62 -2.39 -2.43 -8.48
CA ARG A 62 -1.92 -1.75 -7.28
C ARG A 62 -0.92 -2.62 -6.52
N LYS A 63 -1.19 -3.91 -6.45
CA LYS A 63 -0.29 -4.84 -5.79
C LYS A 63 1.09 -4.81 -6.45
N ALA A 64 1.12 -4.87 -7.78
CA ALA A 64 2.39 -4.83 -8.49
C ALA A 64 3.12 -3.51 -8.24
N SER A 65 2.36 -2.40 -8.22
CA SER A 65 2.95 -1.10 -7.97
C SER A 65 3.55 -1.01 -6.58
N VAL A 66 2.84 -1.53 -5.58
CA VAL A 66 3.34 -1.50 -4.21
C VAL A 66 4.56 -2.39 -4.07
N GLU A 67 4.55 -3.55 -4.71
CA GLU A 67 5.71 -4.44 -4.66
C GLU A 67 6.94 -3.76 -5.23
N ALA A 68 6.77 -3.01 -6.32
CA ALA A 68 7.89 -2.27 -6.91
C ALA A 68 8.38 -1.19 -5.95
N GLN A 69 7.47 -0.51 -5.27
CA GLN A 69 7.85 0.51 -4.29
C GLN A 69 8.59 -0.11 -3.12
N MET A 70 8.13 -1.28 -2.67
CA MET A 70 8.81 -1.98 -1.57
C MET A 70 10.23 -2.37 -1.96
N GLU A 71 10.39 -2.82 -3.20
CA GLU A 71 11.73 -3.21 -3.67
C GLU A 71 12.66 -2.00 -3.71
N GLU A 72 12.16 -0.87 -4.16
CA GLU A 72 12.95 0.36 -4.19
C GLU A 72 13.31 0.81 -2.78
N LEU A 73 12.34 0.74 -1.86
CA LEU A 73 12.60 1.11 -0.49
C LEU A 73 13.59 0.17 0.17
N LYS A 74 13.54 -1.11 -0.20
CA LYS A 74 14.49 -2.08 0.32
C LYS A 74 15.91 -1.71 -0.07
N LYS A 75 16.11 -1.30 -1.32
CA LYS A 75 17.42 -0.85 -1.78
C LYS A 75 17.87 0.39 -1.01
N THR A 76 16.95 1.32 -0.80
CA THR A 76 17.24 2.51 -0.03
C THR A 76 17.65 2.15 1.39
N MET A 77 16.94 1.19 1.98
CA MET A 77 17.24 0.75 3.34
C MET A 77 18.64 0.17 3.43
N GLU A 78 19.05 -0.59 2.41
CA GLU A 78 20.39 -1.17 2.39
C GLU A 78 21.46 -0.08 2.43
N VAL A 79 21.25 0.99 1.67
CA VAL A 79 22.19 2.11 1.68
C VAL A 79 22.24 2.77 3.05
N ILE A 80 21.06 2.99 3.63
CA ILE A 80 20.97 3.62 4.95
C ILE A 80 21.63 2.76 6.01
N GLU A 81 21.38 1.46 5.98
CA GLU A 81 21.99 0.54 6.95
C GLU A 81 23.51 0.52 6.82
N HIS A 82 24.00 0.57 5.58
CA HIS A 82 25.43 0.64 5.37
C HIS A 82 26.01 1.91 5.98
N LYS A 83 25.32 3.02 5.83
CA LYS A 83 25.80 4.26 6.42
C LYS A 83 25.70 4.27 7.94
N CYS A 84 24.67 3.63 8.47
CA CYS A 84 24.56 3.48 9.91
C CYS A 84 25.78 2.72 10.47
N HIS A 85 26.15 1.65 9.80
CA HIS A 85 27.31 0.88 10.22
C HIS A 85 28.60 1.70 10.07
N TYR A 86 28.70 2.40 8.94
CA TYR A 86 29.86 3.23 8.67
C TYR A 86 30.08 4.25 9.79
N TYR A 87 29.03 4.99 10.14
CA TYR A 87 29.19 6.05 11.14
C TYR A 87 29.29 5.47 12.55
N LYS A 88 28.66 4.35 12.81
CA LYS A 88 28.85 3.71 14.11
C LYS A 88 30.31 3.36 14.33
N THR A 89 30.94 2.77 13.33
CA THR A 89 32.34 2.41 13.41
C THR A 89 33.23 3.62 13.55
N ALA A 90 32.93 4.68 12.76
CA ALA A 90 33.71 5.91 12.85
C ALA A 90 33.60 6.54 14.23
N LEU A 91 32.39 6.53 14.82
CA LEU A 91 32.19 7.06 16.16
C LEU A 91 33.01 6.28 17.19
N GLU A 92 33.03 4.96 17.06
CA GLU A 92 33.76 4.12 18.00
C GLU A 92 35.26 4.38 17.94
N SER A 93 35.79 4.67 16.74
CA SER A 93 37.20 4.96 16.60
C SER A 93 37.53 6.45 16.74
N GLY A 94 36.49 7.28 16.72
CA GLY A 94 36.67 8.73 16.83
C GLY A 94 37.01 9.42 15.53
N THR A 95 37.05 8.70 14.41
CA THR A 95 37.40 9.30 13.14
C THR A 95 36.95 8.43 11.99
N GLU A 96 36.65 9.06 10.86
CA GLU A 96 36.35 8.37 9.62
C GLU A 96 37.58 7.75 8.98
N ASP A 97 38.75 8.11 9.47
CA ASP A 97 40.01 7.67 8.84
C ASP A 97 40.12 6.14 8.75
N ILE A 98 39.45 5.42 9.65
CA ILE A 98 39.50 3.96 9.61
C ILE A 98 38.89 3.40 8.34
N HIS A 99 38.09 4.19 7.62
CA HIS A 99 37.47 3.73 6.39
C HIS A 99 38.28 4.11 5.15
N LYS A 100 39.35 4.84 5.35
CA LYS A 100 40.21 5.19 4.24
C LYS A 100 41.20 4.09 3.97
N ASN A 101 41.46 3.88 2.84
CA ASN A 101 42.43 3.01 2.41
C ASN A 101 42.00 2.08 1.52
#